data_9f92b0bb8b9cf7dd2acac1782a60ac7c
#
_entry.id   9f92b0bb8b9cf7dd2acac1782a60ac7c
#
_cell.length_a   1.000
_cell.length_b   1.000
_cell.length_c   1.000
_cell.angle_alpha   90.00
_cell.angle_beta   90.00
_cell.angle_gamma   90.00
#
_symmetry.space_group_name_H-M   'P 1'
#
loop_
_entity.id
_entity.type
_entity.pdbx_description
1 polymer ?
#
loop_
_entity_poly.entity_id
_entity_poly.type
_entity_poly.pdbx_seq_one_letter_code
_entity_poly.pdbx_strand_id
1 'polypeptide(L)'
;DVHWIPEGKLGASAIMKPGGTFDLGDLGDFEKDQPFSYGGWVMAASPKSASGGIIARMHQANNFRGWDLWQDGDAFAAHLIHSWPDNAIKVKTRRGTLKPGKWQHVFVTYDGSAKPEGIKIFLNGKQQPLEVETNNLQEDATIRNDVPLRIGQRSHSQVFAGGSIQDARVYDRLLNEKEVQSLHQIASLQPLLALIGEKRT
;
A
#
# COMPACT_ATOMS: atom_id res chain seq x y z
N ASP A 1 -17.02 -7.17 4.87
CA ASP A 1 -17.81 -5.93 4.93
C ASP A 1 -16.90 -4.73 5.25
N VAL A 2 -17.05 -3.66 4.47
CA VAL A 2 -16.43 -2.36 4.74
C VAL A 2 -17.41 -1.51 5.53
N HIS A 3 -16.92 -0.88 6.60
CA HIS A 3 -17.71 0.04 7.39
C HIS A 3 -17.20 1.47 7.23
N TRP A 4 -18.09 2.38 6.81
CA TRP A 4 -17.78 3.79 6.70
C TRP A 4 -17.95 4.48 8.05
N ILE A 5 -16.97 5.29 8.43
CA ILE A 5 -17.05 6.18 9.59
C ILE A 5 -16.86 7.63 9.14
N PRO A 6 -17.57 8.59 9.75
CA PRO A 6 -17.45 10.00 9.37
C PRO A 6 -16.08 10.58 9.73
N GLU A 7 -15.42 10.03 10.75
CA GLU A 7 -14.11 10.48 11.22
C GLU A 7 -12.99 9.75 10.47
N GLY A 8 -12.19 10.47 9.74
CA GLY A 8 -10.98 10.03 9.07
C GLY A 8 -9.95 11.15 9.07
N LYS A 9 -8.85 10.95 8.37
CA LYS A 9 -7.82 11.99 8.21
C LYS A 9 -8.33 13.15 7.33
N LEU A 10 -9.18 12.84 6.35
CA LEU A 10 -9.66 13.75 5.30
C LEU A 10 -11.19 13.69 5.16
N GLY A 11 -11.94 13.58 6.27
CA GLY A 11 -13.37 13.27 6.26
C GLY A 11 -13.65 11.79 6.42
N ALA A 12 -14.71 11.26 5.81
CA ALA A 12 -15.08 9.86 5.98
C ALA A 12 -13.97 8.89 5.58
N SER A 13 -13.84 7.80 6.31
CA SER A 13 -12.88 6.74 6.03
C SER A 13 -13.51 5.35 6.09
N ALA A 14 -12.86 4.38 5.47
CA ALA A 14 -13.28 2.98 5.48
C ALA A 14 -12.51 2.17 6.51
N ILE A 15 -13.22 1.47 7.39
CA ILE A 15 -12.63 0.47 8.30
C ILE A 15 -12.78 -0.91 7.66
N MET A 16 -11.69 -1.65 7.58
CA MET A 16 -11.67 -3.03 7.10
C MET A 16 -12.07 -3.99 8.21
N LYS A 17 -13.30 -4.51 8.15
CA LYS A 17 -13.71 -5.63 9.00
C LYS A 17 -13.11 -6.95 8.47
N PRO A 18 -13.05 -8.02 9.27
CA PRO A 18 -12.66 -9.33 8.75
C PRO A 18 -13.50 -9.68 7.49
N GLY A 19 -12.80 -9.95 6.38
CA GLY A 19 -13.44 -10.18 5.07
C GLY A 19 -13.86 -8.93 4.31
N GLY A 20 -13.69 -7.72 4.87
CA GLY A 20 -13.95 -6.46 4.17
C GLY A 20 -12.85 -6.12 3.18
N THR A 21 -13.24 -5.81 1.95
CA THR A 21 -12.33 -5.40 0.88
C THR A 21 -13.06 -4.51 -0.13
N PHE A 22 -12.29 -3.64 -0.78
CA PHE A 22 -12.72 -3.05 -2.04
C PHE A 22 -12.10 -3.85 -3.18
N ASP A 23 -12.94 -4.36 -4.06
CA ASP A 23 -12.54 -4.97 -5.32
C ASP A 23 -12.61 -3.90 -6.40
N LEU A 24 -11.48 -3.58 -7.02
CA LEU A 24 -11.35 -2.51 -8.01
C LEU A 24 -11.24 -3.06 -9.44
N GLY A 25 -11.51 -4.35 -9.62
CA GLY A 25 -11.45 -4.97 -10.93
C GLY A 25 -10.03 -5.06 -11.50
N ASP A 26 -9.93 -5.07 -12.81
CA ASP A 26 -8.69 -5.28 -13.55
C ASP A 26 -7.85 -4.01 -13.66
N LEU A 27 -7.41 -3.50 -12.52
CA LEU A 27 -6.48 -2.37 -12.43
C LEU A 27 -5.11 -2.83 -11.91
N GLY A 28 -4.06 -2.14 -12.33
CA GLY A 28 -2.71 -2.34 -11.78
C GLY A 28 -2.06 -3.67 -12.18
N ASP A 29 -2.38 -4.21 -13.35
CA ASP A 29 -1.72 -5.41 -13.90
C ASP A 29 -0.35 -5.04 -14.46
N PHE A 30 0.54 -4.64 -13.55
CA PHE A 30 1.90 -4.24 -13.89
C PHE A 30 2.84 -5.43 -14.04
N GLU A 31 3.85 -5.26 -14.90
CA GLU A 31 4.96 -6.20 -15.00
C GLU A 31 6.17 -5.71 -14.18
N LYS A 32 7.09 -6.64 -13.84
CA LYS A 32 8.27 -6.36 -13.01
C LYS A 32 9.25 -5.34 -13.61
N ASP A 33 9.18 -5.13 -14.92
CA ASP A 33 9.99 -4.15 -15.65
C ASP A 33 9.24 -2.83 -15.96
N GLN A 34 8.04 -2.67 -15.41
CA GLN A 34 7.27 -1.44 -15.50
C GLN A 34 7.39 -0.61 -14.21
N PRO A 35 7.61 0.70 -14.31
CA PRO A 35 7.54 1.57 -13.13
C PRO A 35 6.10 1.83 -12.72
N PHE A 36 5.83 1.80 -11.41
CA PHE A 36 4.53 2.15 -10.84
C PHE A 36 4.65 2.67 -9.41
N SER A 37 3.57 3.27 -8.92
CA SER A 37 3.55 3.84 -7.56
C SER A 37 2.17 3.70 -6.94
N TYR A 38 2.09 3.44 -5.64
CA TYR A 38 0.83 3.20 -4.95
C TYR A 38 0.92 3.48 -3.46
N GLY A 39 -0.22 3.80 -2.86
CA GLY A 39 -0.27 4.09 -1.42
C GLY A 39 -1.52 4.85 -1.04
N GLY A 40 -1.50 5.45 0.14
CA GLY A 40 -2.60 6.24 0.68
C GLY A 40 -2.43 6.53 2.16
N TRP A 41 -3.48 7.03 2.79
CA TRP A 41 -3.56 7.17 4.24
C TRP A 41 -4.05 5.87 4.86
N VAL A 42 -3.32 5.39 5.86
CA VAL A 42 -3.64 4.17 6.60
C VAL A 42 -3.57 4.41 8.10
N MET A 43 -4.44 3.73 8.83
CA MET A 43 -4.41 3.67 10.30
C MET A 43 -4.59 2.20 10.70
N ALA A 44 -3.54 1.57 11.18
CA ALA A 44 -3.60 0.19 11.64
C ALA A 44 -4.22 0.10 13.04
N ALA A 45 -5.07 -0.90 13.26
CA ALA A 45 -5.73 -1.11 14.55
C ALA A 45 -4.78 -1.67 15.61
N SER A 46 -3.96 -2.65 15.24
CA SER A 46 -3.02 -3.31 16.14
C SER A 46 -1.71 -3.65 15.44
N PRO A 47 -0.58 -3.61 16.14
CA PRO A 47 0.72 -3.83 15.52
C PRO A 47 1.29 -5.23 15.73
N LYS A 48 1.01 -5.87 16.87
CA LYS A 48 1.92 -6.92 17.37
C LYS A 48 1.73 -8.29 16.76
N SER A 49 0.63 -8.56 16.09
CA SER A 49 0.33 -9.86 15.49
C SER A 49 -0.41 -9.77 14.16
N ALA A 50 -0.70 -8.57 13.72
CA ALA A 50 -1.44 -8.36 12.50
C ALA A 50 -0.48 -8.27 11.32
N SER A 51 -0.76 -9.07 10.31
CA SER A 51 -0.17 -8.95 8.99
C SER A 51 -1.32 -8.99 7.99
N GLY A 52 -1.34 -8.06 7.03
CA GLY A 52 -2.46 -7.99 6.10
C GLY A 52 -2.17 -7.08 4.90
N GLY A 53 -2.84 -7.39 3.79
CA GLY A 53 -2.75 -6.61 2.55
C GLY A 53 -3.47 -5.28 2.69
N ILE A 54 -2.75 -4.18 2.51
CA ILE A 54 -3.32 -2.83 2.52
C ILE A 54 -3.84 -2.50 1.12
N ILE A 55 -2.98 -2.61 0.13
CA ILE A 55 -3.30 -2.51 -1.30
C ILE A 55 -2.60 -3.67 -1.98
N ALA A 56 -3.31 -4.49 -2.73
CA ALA A 56 -2.73 -5.68 -3.32
C ALA A 56 -3.38 -6.09 -4.64
N ARG A 57 -2.55 -6.38 -5.63
CA ARG A 57 -2.92 -7.23 -6.74
C ARG A 57 -2.07 -8.49 -6.64
N MET A 58 -2.58 -9.49 -5.90
CA MET A 58 -1.79 -10.66 -5.52
C MET A 58 -2.63 -11.93 -5.49
N HIS A 59 -2.27 -12.87 -6.36
CA HIS A 59 -2.95 -14.15 -6.52
C HIS A 59 -2.39 -15.20 -5.54
N GLN A 60 -2.99 -15.30 -4.35
CA GLN A 60 -2.55 -16.20 -3.29
C GLN A 60 -2.51 -17.67 -3.72
N ALA A 61 -3.50 -18.15 -4.48
CA ALA A 61 -3.55 -19.52 -4.96
C ALA A 61 -2.50 -19.83 -6.04
N ASN A 62 -1.89 -18.80 -6.66
CA ASN A 62 -0.78 -18.94 -7.61
C ASN A 62 0.53 -18.49 -6.96
N ASN A 63 0.93 -19.15 -5.88
CA ASN A 63 2.17 -18.90 -5.14
C ASN A 63 2.40 -17.41 -4.80
N PHE A 64 1.31 -16.68 -4.49
CA PHE A 64 1.34 -15.24 -4.17
C PHE A 64 1.84 -14.36 -5.31
N ARG A 65 1.68 -14.75 -6.57
CA ARG A 65 2.09 -13.91 -7.70
C ARG A 65 1.41 -12.55 -7.68
N GLY A 66 2.22 -11.49 -7.81
CA GLY A 66 1.74 -10.12 -7.83
C GLY A 66 2.60 -9.15 -7.04
N TRP A 67 1.95 -8.06 -6.62
CA TRP A 67 2.56 -6.99 -5.82
C TRP A 67 1.60 -6.52 -4.73
N ASP A 68 2.15 -5.96 -3.66
CA ASP A 68 1.35 -5.34 -2.60
C ASP A 68 2.09 -4.30 -1.75
N LEU A 69 1.29 -3.51 -1.02
CA LEU A 69 1.66 -2.83 0.21
C LEU A 69 1.09 -3.64 1.38
N TRP A 70 1.94 -4.04 2.29
CA TRP A 70 1.65 -5.00 3.34
C TRP A 70 1.95 -4.43 4.73
N GLN A 71 1.05 -4.68 5.69
CA GLN A 71 1.38 -4.55 7.11
C GLN A 71 2.18 -5.78 7.54
N ASP A 72 3.42 -5.59 8.02
CA ASP A 72 4.29 -6.62 8.57
C ASP A 72 4.51 -6.40 10.08
N GLY A 73 3.50 -6.76 10.87
CA GLY A 73 3.50 -6.44 12.29
C GLY A 73 3.48 -4.93 12.52
N ASP A 74 4.58 -4.39 13.07
CA ASP A 74 4.78 -2.96 13.33
C ASP A 74 5.63 -2.24 12.25
N ALA A 75 5.71 -2.84 11.06
CA ALA A 75 6.40 -2.31 9.89
C ALA A 75 5.49 -2.30 8.65
N PHE A 76 5.91 -1.61 7.60
CA PHE A 76 5.33 -1.69 6.27
C PHE A 76 6.28 -2.45 5.35
N ALA A 77 5.74 -3.31 4.50
CA ALA A 77 6.51 -4.03 3.51
C ALA A 77 5.90 -3.87 2.10
N ALA A 78 6.73 -4.09 1.10
CA ALA A 78 6.32 -4.18 -0.29
C ALA A 78 6.90 -5.45 -0.90
N HIS A 79 6.09 -6.13 -1.71
CA HIS A 79 6.47 -7.35 -2.40
C HIS A 79 6.34 -7.19 -3.91
N LEU A 80 7.25 -7.83 -4.64
CA LEU A 80 7.11 -8.19 -6.05
C LEU A 80 7.35 -9.69 -6.14
N ILE A 81 6.35 -10.47 -6.54
CA ILE A 81 6.37 -11.92 -6.43
C ILE A 81 5.99 -12.58 -7.74
N HIS A 82 6.86 -13.47 -8.25
CA HIS A 82 6.49 -14.48 -9.22
C HIS A 82 6.01 -15.75 -8.52
N SER A 83 6.79 -16.24 -7.55
CA SER A 83 6.48 -17.40 -6.71
C SER A 83 7.15 -17.24 -5.34
N TRP A 84 6.36 -17.25 -4.27
CA TRP A 84 6.86 -17.07 -2.91
C TRP A 84 7.34 -18.39 -2.29
N PRO A 85 8.47 -18.38 -1.57
CA PRO A 85 9.44 -17.28 -1.40
C PRO A 85 10.60 -17.26 -2.40
N ASP A 86 10.67 -18.24 -3.31
CA ASP A 86 11.87 -18.61 -4.06
C ASP A 86 12.14 -17.74 -5.29
N ASN A 87 11.16 -16.95 -5.72
CA ASN A 87 11.29 -16.05 -6.87
C ASN A 87 10.51 -14.76 -6.59
N ALA A 88 11.13 -13.88 -5.76
CA ALA A 88 10.46 -12.70 -5.25
C ALA A 88 11.44 -11.64 -4.77
N ILE A 89 10.92 -10.41 -4.61
CA ILE A 89 11.54 -9.33 -3.83
C ILE A 89 10.60 -9.00 -2.68
N LYS A 90 11.15 -8.91 -1.47
CA LYS A 90 10.50 -8.33 -0.30
C LYS A 90 11.42 -7.32 0.35
N VAL A 91 10.92 -6.09 0.48
CA VAL A 91 11.55 -5.04 1.27
C VAL A 91 10.61 -4.58 2.36
N LYS A 92 11.14 -4.11 3.49
CA LYS A 92 10.34 -3.56 4.56
C LYS A 92 11.02 -2.38 5.27
N THR A 93 10.22 -1.56 5.89
CA THR A 93 10.69 -0.52 6.81
C THR A 93 11.20 -1.16 8.11
N ARG A 94 11.99 -0.42 8.88
CA ARG A 94 12.39 -0.88 10.23
C ARG A 94 11.16 -1.09 11.12
N ARG A 95 11.27 -2.03 12.06
CA ARG A 95 10.25 -2.25 13.08
C ARG A 95 9.96 -0.99 13.87
N GLY A 96 8.72 -0.84 14.30
CA GLY A 96 8.26 0.35 15.02
C GLY A 96 7.97 1.56 14.14
N THR A 97 8.06 1.45 12.81
CA THR A 97 7.64 2.52 11.89
C THR A 97 6.12 2.67 11.79
N LEU A 98 5.40 1.57 11.80
CA LEU A 98 3.95 1.58 11.88
C LEU A 98 3.52 1.94 13.30
N LYS A 99 2.66 2.96 13.41
CA LYS A 99 2.12 3.47 14.68
C LYS A 99 0.62 3.18 14.75
N PRO A 100 0.19 2.23 15.59
CA PRO A 100 -1.23 1.89 15.72
C PRO A 100 -2.08 3.07 16.15
N GLY A 101 -3.32 3.09 15.68
CA GLY A 101 -4.27 4.15 16.00
C GLY A 101 -3.87 5.55 15.51
N LYS A 102 -2.82 5.63 14.66
CA LYS A 102 -2.40 6.90 14.05
C LYS A 102 -2.48 6.84 12.55
N TRP A 103 -3.05 7.85 11.94
CA TRP A 103 -3.02 8.03 10.50
C TRP A 103 -1.61 8.30 10.02
N GLN A 104 -1.14 7.49 9.08
CA GLN A 104 0.15 7.61 8.40
C GLN A 104 -0.08 7.59 6.89
N HIS A 105 0.52 8.52 6.17
CA HIS A 105 0.57 8.46 4.71
C HIS A 105 1.70 7.52 4.31
N VAL A 106 1.34 6.41 3.71
CA VAL A 106 2.29 5.38 3.23
C VAL A 106 2.23 5.33 1.73
N PHE A 107 3.38 5.43 1.09
CA PHE A 107 3.47 5.39 -0.37
C PHE A 107 4.67 4.57 -0.82
N VAL A 108 4.46 3.69 -1.78
CA VAL A 108 5.50 2.87 -2.42
C VAL A 108 5.72 3.42 -3.82
N THR A 109 6.98 3.52 -4.23
CA THR A 109 7.37 3.79 -5.61
C THR A 109 8.31 2.69 -6.08
N TYR A 110 8.17 2.27 -7.32
CA TYR A 110 8.99 1.26 -7.95
C TYR A 110 9.40 1.71 -9.35
N ASP A 111 10.68 1.53 -9.70
CA ASP A 111 11.29 2.07 -10.92
C ASP A 111 11.32 1.09 -12.12
N GLY A 112 10.84 -0.16 -11.93
CA GLY A 112 10.85 -1.18 -12.99
C GLY A 112 12.18 -1.93 -13.13
N SER A 113 13.12 -1.78 -12.20
CA SER A 113 14.45 -2.37 -12.31
C SER A 113 14.54 -3.87 -11.98
N ALA A 114 13.47 -4.49 -11.48
CA ALA A 114 13.46 -5.83 -10.91
C ALA A 114 14.51 -6.04 -9.79
N LYS A 115 14.80 -4.96 -9.03
CA LYS A 115 15.77 -4.94 -7.94
C LYS A 115 15.17 -4.32 -6.67
N PRO A 116 15.61 -4.75 -5.47
CA PRO A 116 15.14 -4.15 -4.22
C PRO A 116 15.39 -2.65 -4.13
N GLU A 117 16.50 -2.17 -4.68
CA GLU A 117 16.91 -0.75 -4.66
C GLU A 117 15.94 0.14 -5.46
N GLY A 118 15.23 -0.46 -6.43
CA GLY A 118 14.18 0.20 -7.21
C GLY A 118 12.89 0.45 -6.43
N ILE A 119 12.70 -0.21 -5.28
CA ILE A 119 11.54 -0.03 -4.43
C ILE A 119 11.86 0.97 -3.33
N LYS A 120 11.00 1.99 -3.17
CA LYS A 120 11.11 2.95 -2.05
C LYS A 120 9.77 3.00 -1.31
N ILE A 121 9.84 3.09 0.01
CA ILE A 121 8.67 3.30 0.88
C ILE A 121 8.82 4.66 1.55
N PHE A 122 7.78 5.47 1.43
CA PHE A 122 7.69 6.79 2.06
C PHE A 122 6.66 6.75 3.18
N LEU A 123 7.01 7.34 4.32
CA LEU A 123 6.10 7.60 5.42
C LEU A 123 5.96 9.10 5.64
N ASN A 124 4.73 9.59 5.57
CA ASN A 124 4.42 11.01 5.75
C ASN A 124 5.30 11.91 4.85
N GLY A 125 5.46 11.49 3.59
CA GLY A 125 6.25 12.18 2.58
C GLY A 125 7.78 12.01 2.68
N LYS A 126 8.30 11.21 3.64
CA LYS A 126 9.74 11.00 3.83
C LYS A 126 10.12 9.57 3.49
N GLN A 127 11.12 9.41 2.63
CA GLN A 127 11.68 8.10 2.30
C GLN A 127 12.24 7.42 3.56
N GLN A 128 11.95 6.13 3.70
CA GLN A 128 12.41 5.30 4.81
C GLN A 128 13.60 4.44 4.39
N PRO A 129 14.55 4.18 5.29
CA PRO A 129 15.53 3.11 5.10
C PRO A 129 14.81 1.76 5.10
N LEU A 130 15.19 0.89 4.17
CA LEU A 130 14.56 -0.42 3.99
C LEU A 130 15.53 -1.55 4.35
N GLU A 131 14.97 -2.62 4.87
CA GLU A 131 15.61 -3.93 5.01
C GLU A 131 15.16 -4.81 3.85
N VAL A 132 16.10 -5.49 3.20
CA VAL A 132 15.82 -6.47 2.14
C VAL A 132 15.71 -7.85 2.80
N GLU A 133 14.51 -8.44 2.76
CA GLU A 133 14.29 -9.80 3.29
C GLU A 133 14.45 -10.87 2.22
N THR A 134 14.05 -10.57 0.98
CA THR A 134 14.12 -11.49 -0.15
C THR A 134 14.55 -10.72 -1.39
N ASN A 135 15.50 -11.28 -2.14
CA ASN A 135 16.03 -10.68 -3.38
C ASN A 135 16.47 -11.81 -4.33
N ASN A 136 15.52 -12.54 -4.87
CA ASN A 136 15.76 -13.66 -5.77
C ASN A 136 14.77 -13.71 -6.95
N LEU A 137 14.16 -12.54 -7.27
CA LEU A 137 13.32 -12.41 -8.46
C LEU A 137 14.16 -12.60 -9.72
N GLN A 138 13.79 -13.60 -10.53
CA GLN A 138 14.54 -14.02 -11.69
C GLN A 138 14.23 -13.18 -12.93
N GLU A 139 15.11 -13.22 -13.92
CA GLU A 139 14.98 -12.44 -15.15
C GLU A 139 13.73 -12.80 -15.97
N ASP A 140 13.38 -14.07 -16.03
CA ASP A 140 12.20 -14.60 -16.74
C ASP A 140 10.91 -14.57 -15.91
N ALA A 141 10.95 -14.04 -14.68
CA ALA A 141 9.79 -13.92 -13.81
C ALA A 141 8.74 -12.94 -14.36
N THR A 142 7.48 -13.18 -14.04
CA THR A 142 6.37 -12.23 -14.21
C THR A 142 5.63 -12.03 -12.90
N ILE A 143 5.20 -10.81 -12.61
CA ILE A 143 4.34 -10.50 -11.47
C ILE A 143 2.87 -10.28 -11.88
N ARG A 144 2.58 -10.35 -13.19
CA ARG A 144 1.21 -10.22 -13.69
C ARG A 144 0.34 -11.39 -13.27
N ASN A 145 -0.92 -11.12 -13.06
CA ASN A 145 -1.91 -12.11 -12.67
C ASN A 145 -3.32 -11.66 -13.04
N ASP A 146 -4.30 -12.56 -12.92
CA ASP A 146 -5.69 -12.41 -13.32
C ASP A 146 -6.65 -12.08 -12.17
N VAL A 147 -6.14 -11.82 -10.95
CA VAL A 147 -6.99 -11.39 -9.85
C VAL A 147 -7.16 -9.87 -9.84
N PRO A 148 -8.29 -9.36 -9.34
CA PRO A 148 -8.50 -7.92 -9.24
C PRO A 148 -7.56 -7.25 -8.23
N LEU A 149 -7.31 -5.96 -8.46
CA LEU A 149 -6.71 -5.09 -7.45
C LEU A 149 -7.67 -4.95 -6.28
N ARG A 150 -7.16 -5.13 -5.06
CA ARG A 150 -7.94 -5.02 -3.82
C ARG A 150 -7.33 -4.05 -2.82
N ILE A 151 -8.20 -3.42 -2.05
CA ILE A 151 -7.84 -2.63 -0.89
C ILE A 151 -8.37 -3.34 0.35
N GLY A 152 -7.51 -3.53 1.36
CA GLY A 152 -7.85 -4.13 2.64
C GLY A 152 -7.59 -5.63 2.74
N GLN A 153 -7.22 -6.31 1.65
CA GLN A 153 -6.76 -7.71 1.68
C GLN A 153 -6.03 -8.12 0.40
N ARG A 154 -5.42 -9.30 0.41
CA ARG A 154 -5.01 -10.03 -0.79
C ARG A 154 -6.21 -10.74 -1.45
N SER A 155 -5.99 -11.64 -2.42
CA SER A 155 -7.10 -12.20 -3.21
C SER A 155 -8.14 -13.04 -2.46
N HIS A 156 -7.77 -13.72 -1.36
CA HIS A 156 -8.69 -14.59 -0.63
C HIS A 156 -8.72 -14.33 0.87
N SER A 157 -7.59 -13.93 1.44
CA SER A 157 -7.42 -13.79 2.88
C SER A 157 -6.37 -12.73 3.19
N GLN A 158 -5.79 -12.76 4.39
CA GLN A 158 -4.74 -11.84 4.81
C GLN A 158 -5.23 -10.39 4.81
N VAL A 159 -6.33 -10.20 5.51
CA VAL A 159 -7.05 -8.93 5.63
C VAL A 159 -6.26 -7.95 6.49
N PHE A 160 -6.25 -6.68 6.11
CA PHE A 160 -5.84 -5.55 6.96
C PHE A 160 -6.91 -5.28 8.02
N ALA A 161 -7.07 -6.23 8.95
CA ALA A 161 -8.21 -6.32 9.86
C ALA A 161 -8.25 -5.16 10.87
N GLY A 162 -9.40 -4.49 10.94
CA GLY A 162 -9.64 -3.36 11.85
C GLY A 162 -8.87 -2.10 11.51
N GLY A 163 -8.06 -2.13 10.45
CA GLY A 163 -7.40 -0.95 9.93
C GLY A 163 -8.33 -0.06 9.13
N SER A 164 -7.97 1.21 9.01
CA SER A 164 -8.69 2.18 8.19
C SER A 164 -7.82 2.63 7.03
N ILE A 165 -8.45 2.86 5.88
CA ILE A 165 -7.80 3.31 4.66
C ILE A 165 -8.55 4.50 4.08
N GLN A 166 -7.81 5.46 3.55
CA GLN A 166 -8.35 6.66 2.92
C GLN A 166 -7.42 7.15 1.83
N ASP A 167 -7.98 7.74 0.76
CA ASP A 167 -7.23 8.32 -0.37
C ASP A 167 -6.21 7.34 -0.98
N ALA A 168 -6.65 6.08 -1.21
CA ALA A 168 -5.81 5.09 -1.89
C ALA A 168 -5.62 5.49 -3.36
N ARG A 169 -4.37 5.44 -3.81
CA ARG A 169 -3.97 5.84 -5.17
C ARG A 169 -3.04 4.82 -5.78
N VAL A 170 -3.16 4.62 -7.09
CA VAL A 170 -2.27 3.81 -7.92
C VAL A 170 -1.92 4.59 -9.18
N TYR A 171 -0.66 4.59 -9.56
CA TYR A 171 -0.12 5.26 -10.74
C TYR A 171 0.70 4.27 -11.57
N ASP A 172 0.55 4.30 -12.86
CA ASP A 172 1.30 3.52 -13.86
C ASP A 172 2.66 4.15 -14.22
N ARG A 173 3.25 4.87 -13.29
CA ARG A 173 4.54 5.52 -13.42
C ARG A 173 5.25 5.66 -12.07
N LEU A 174 6.56 5.85 -12.14
CA LEU A 174 7.36 6.24 -10.99
C LEU A 174 7.01 7.67 -10.56
N LEU A 175 6.57 7.84 -9.32
CA LEU A 175 6.52 9.16 -8.67
C LEU A 175 7.87 9.51 -8.05
N ASN A 176 8.32 10.74 -8.25
CA ASN A 176 9.48 11.25 -7.56
C ASN A 176 9.14 11.67 -6.11
N GLU A 177 10.17 11.92 -5.30
CA GLU A 177 10.01 12.27 -3.89
C GLU A 177 9.14 13.52 -3.69
N LYS A 178 9.30 14.56 -4.53
CA LYS A 178 8.51 15.80 -4.42
C LYS A 178 7.03 15.56 -4.70
N GLU A 179 6.71 14.68 -5.63
CA GLU A 179 5.33 14.29 -5.93
C GLU A 179 4.71 13.56 -4.73
N VAL A 180 5.43 12.59 -4.14
CA VAL A 180 4.97 11.87 -2.94
C VAL A 180 4.80 12.82 -1.75
N GLN A 181 5.72 13.77 -1.55
CA GLN A 181 5.59 14.83 -0.53
C GLN A 181 4.35 15.69 -0.78
N SER A 182 4.09 16.06 -2.03
CA SER A 182 2.91 16.86 -2.40
C SER A 182 1.62 16.12 -2.13
N LEU A 183 1.54 14.81 -2.42
CA LEU A 183 0.37 13.98 -2.09
C LEU A 183 0.08 13.99 -0.58
N HIS A 184 1.11 13.83 0.24
CA HIS A 184 0.97 13.92 1.69
C HIS A 184 0.49 15.32 2.15
N GLN A 185 1.00 16.40 1.56
CA GLN A 185 0.67 17.78 1.94
C GLN A 185 -0.74 18.18 1.48
N ILE A 186 -1.13 17.88 0.25
CA ILE A 186 -2.47 18.18 -0.29
C ILE A 186 -3.55 17.57 0.61
N ALA A 187 -3.36 16.35 1.01
CA ALA A 187 -4.26 15.68 1.95
C ALA A 187 -4.37 16.43 3.29
N SER A 188 -3.30 17.10 3.74
CA SER A 188 -3.31 17.89 4.96
C SER A 188 -4.00 19.26 4.80
N LEU A 189 -4.12 19.74 3.58
CA LEU A 189 -4.74 21.06 3.26
C LEU A 189 -6.26 20.97 2.99
N GLN A 190 -6.78 19.82 2.61
CA GLN A 190 -8.21 19.65 2.30
C GLN A 190 -9.15 20.13 3.41
N PRO A 191 -8.93 19.86 4.71
CA PRO A 191 -9.77 20.39 5.77
C PRO A 191 -9.76 21.93 5.87
N LEU A 192 -8.62 22.54 5.55
CA LEU A 192 -8.49 24.01 5.55
C LEU A 192 -9.25 24.64 4.37
N LEU A 193 -9.23 24.01 3.22
CA LEU A 193 -9.96 24.47 2.03
C LEU A 193 -11.48 24.37 2.23
N ALA A 194 -11.97 23.34 2.91
CA ALA A 194 -13.39 23.21 3.27
C ALA A 194 -13.84 24.37 4.17
N LEU A 195 -13.06 24.73 5.20
CA LEU A 195 -13.35 25.84 6.11
C LEU A 195 -13.36 27.21 5.40
N ILE A 196 -12.57 27.38 4.34
CA ILE A 196 -12.55 28.62 3.53
C ILE A 196 -13.80 28.69 2.63
N GLY A 197 -14.27 27.54 2.13
CA GLY A 197 -15.52 27.45 1.34
C GLY A 197 -16.76 27.82 2.14
N GLU A 198 -16.88 27.36 3.38
CA GLU A 198 -18.01 27.66 4.28
C GLU A 198 -18.10 29.13 4.70
N LYS A 199 -16.97 29.87 4.72
CA LYS A 199 -16.94 31.29 5.04
C LYS A 199 -17.29 32.24 3.87
N ARG A 200 -17.52 31.68 2.68
CA ARG A 200 -17.87 32.48 1.46
C ARG A 200 -19.34 32.36 1.06
N THR A 201 -20.15 31.66 1.82
CA THR A 201 -21.61 31.57 1.72
C THR A 201 -22.25 32.36 2.87
#